data_88ec7092e9ee2135e99b665ef4a2c340
#
_entry.id   88ec7092e9ee2135e99b665ef4a2c340
#
_cell.length_a   1.000
_cell.length_b   1.000
_cell.length_c   1.000
_cell.angle_alpha   90.00
_cell.angle_beta   90.00
_cell.angle_gamma   90.00
#
_symmetry.space_group_name_H-M   'P 1'
#
loop_
_entity.id
_entity.type
_entity.pdbx_description
1 polymer ?
#
loop_
_entity_poly.entity_id
_entity_poly.type
_entity_poly.pdbx_seq_one_letter_code
_entity_poly.pdbx_strand_id
1 'polypeptide(L)'
;MKKSFLPILLVAALVASSCQGMLEIPQKGVGSYDTYYSSDEECEAALTNMYANYITNVGGTEGIDNPEQVILNYSADDVWAAGGNSEDHQPFRSFCEFRYDHANTTLKQEYQRYYYAIYHANLVISNFTNENRNGTEPKHTSAYTKQAVAEARVMRAYLHMMLALQYNCPPIMDRVYDADELPVNAESQKVVLDWVIAQCEQAISSGSLPERQGVNDKDATARMSKGFAQFVAGKAAMFNNDPATARKYLGDLIASGDYALVPTEEYWTNFHVAGDGSCEKIFEPNVIADQDYLKGFGAFQRTRWMVSNVFCWRTDALAGVPSPQSGFQGWNGGAVPKSFAEKFLAHDGDSPRRRACFLTEDEWLYEMDWDASEFNNGTLEQKKADPNRGIKSANGMFSHAKFFEWKHMCFTKVPKILAGDKVDQYPIDNIDYLGKPQNGTNFKVARYAEALLLYAEACIGSADEAKGLKALQEVQERSGSGKVSSKLTFEDVMEEKQYEMWFESCRFLDLVRWNNQGKISDAELAKLFDDAHAEVTTVKDKFFKEGDPKFGKEHELYTEKAEITYNKFSSKYKYLPFPLDVKNANPNLHDVLGWAN
;
A
#
# COMPACT_ATOMS: atom_id res chain seq x y z
N MET A 1 55.00 64.51 31.64
CA MET A 1 55.24 63.49 30.60
C MET A 1 53.92 62.82 30.28
N LYS A 2 53.20 63.26 29.27
CA LYS A 2 52.01 62.60 28.72
C LYS A 2 52.44 61.91 27.39
N LYS A 3 52.75 60.65 27.35
CA LYS A 3 53.02 59.91 26.13
C LYS A 3 51.73 59.33 25.61
N SER A 4 51.42 59.66 24.39
CA SER A 4 50.24 59.30 23.65
C SER A 4 50.09 57.75 23.45
N PHE A 5 48.98 57.22 23.95
CA PHE A 5 48.54 55.80 23.68
C PHE A 5 47.63 55.73 22.42
N LEU A 6 47.49 56.79 21.66
CA LEU A 6 46.58 56.89 20.52
C LEU A 6 46.93 55.95 19.31
N PRO A 7 48.22 55.72 18.96
CA PRO A 7 48.53 54.90 17.80
C PRO A 7 48.34 53.41 18.03
N ILE A 8 48.38 52.92 19.30
CA ILE A 8 48.22 51.48 19.61
C ILE A 8 46.75 51.08 19.54
N LEU A 9 45.81 51.96 19.90
CA LEU A 9 44.36 51.69 19.76
C LEU A 9 43.91 51.68 18.29
N LEU A 10 44.52 52.50 17.42
CA LEU A 10 44.17 52.52 15.99
C LEU A 10 44.65 51.24 15.25
N VAL A 11 45.81 50.71 15.62
CA VAL A 11 46.31 49.43 15.05
C VAL A 11 45.51 48.23 15.57
N ALA A 12 45.07 48.25 16.81
CA ALA A 12 44.20 47.18 17.37
C ALA A 12 42.81 47.19 16.72
N ALA A 13 42.25 48.35 16.39
CA ALA A 13 40.96 48.47 15.70
C ALA A 13 41.03 48.05 14.21
N LEU A 14 42.15 48.26 13.54
CA LEU A 14 42.38 47.81 12.15
C LEU A 14 42.66 46.30 12.06
N VAL A 15 43.18 45.64 13.07
CA VAL A 15 43.38 44.19 13.11
C VAL A 15 42.09 43.48 13.48
N ALA A 16 41.19 44.07 14.27
CA ALA A 16 39.90 43.48 14.62
C ALA A 16 38.86 43.51 13.48
N SER A 17 38.99 44.46 12.52
CA SER A 17 38.09 44.53 11.36
C SER A 17 38.52 43.70 10.14
N SER A 18 39.72 43.10 10.17
CA SER A 18 40.29 42.36 9.05
C SER A 18 40.08 40.84 9.13
N CYS A 19 39.51 40.30 10.21
CA CYS A 19 39.44 38.85 10.42
C CYS A 19 38.06 38.21 10.20
N GLN A 20 37.02 38.99 9.93
CA GLN A 20 35.69 38.39 9.72
C GLN A 20 35.52 37.73 8.33
N GLY A 21 36.21 38.21 7.30
CA GLY A 21 36.14 37.59 5.95
C GLY A 21 37.18 36.49 5.65
N MET A 22 38.21 36.32 6.51
CA MET A 22 39.27 35.33 6.31
C MET A 22 39.00 33.97 6.96
N LEU A 23 37.98 33.84 7.79
CA LEU A 23 37.59 32.61 8.47
C LEU A 23 36.45 31.86 7.75
N GLU A 24 35.82 32.48 6.77
CA GLU A 24 34.91 31.80 5.87
C GLU A 24 35.72 31.11 4.74
N ILE A 25 36.32 29.98 5.04
CA ILE A 25 36.83 29.08 4.01
C ILE A 25 35.58 28.41 3.40
N PRO A 26 35.18 28.80 2.17
CA PRO A 26 34.09 28.08 1.52
C PRO A 26 34.52 26.62 1.44
N GLN A 27 33.70 25.72 1.94
CA GLN A 27 33.94 24.28 1.80
C GLN A 27 33.97 23.94 0.30
N LYS A 28 35.17 23.78 -0.24
CA LYS A 28 35.35 23.41 -1.65
C LYS A 28 34.89 21.97 -1.83
N GLY A 29 33.91 21.78 -2.70
CA GLY A 29 33.40 20.46 -3.10
C GLY A 29 32.21 19.93 -2.29
N VAL A 30 31.65 20.73 -1.38
CA VAL A 30 30.37 20.43 -0.71
C VAL A 30 29.41 21.58 -1.01
N GLY A 31 28.26 21.29 -1.61
CA GLY A 31 27.20 22.28 -1.77
C GLY A 31 26.71 22.71 -0.40
N SER A 32 26.72 24.01 -0.09
CA SER A 32 26.06 24.51 1.10
C SER A 32 24.56 24.64 0.83
N TYR A 33 23.74 24.57 1.87
CA TYR A 33 22.29 24.82 1.74
C TYR A 33 22.00 26.16 1.07
N ASP A 34 22.85 27.15 1.32
CA ASP A 34 22.71 28.51 0.74
C ASP A 34 23.06 28.58 -0.75
N THR A 35 23.73 27.60 -1.33
CA THR A 35 24.08 27.56 -2.76
C THR A 35 23.34 26.49 -3.55
N TYR A 36 22.77 25.51 -2.88
CA TYR A 36 21.97 24.45 -3.48
C TYR A 36 20.56 24.97 -3.84
N TYR A 37 19.81 24.22 -4.62
CA TYR A 37 18.46 24.52 -5.12
C TYR A 37 18.42 25.73 -6.08
N SER A 38 19.43 25.85 -6.96
CA SER A 38 19.62 26.99 -7.85
C SER A 38 19.57 26.64 -9.35
N SER A 39 19.26 25.38 -9.69
CA SER A 39 19.16 24.90 -11.08
C SER A 39 18.10 23.81 -11.24
N ASP A 40 17.79 23.46 -12.50
CA ASP A 40 16.90 22.35 -12.82
C ASP A 40 17.49 21.00 -12.40
N GLU A 41 18.81 20.81 -12.53
CA GLU A 41 19.51 19.59 -12.13
C GLU A 41 19.43 19.37 -10.61
N GLU A 42 19.55 20.42 -9.83
CA GLU A 42 19.41 20.34 -8.38
C GLU A 42 17.95 20.12 -7.96
N CYS A 43 17.00 20.65 -8.73
CA CYS A 43 15.58 20.36 -8.57
C CYS A 43 15.26 18.89 -8.89
N GLU A 44 15.83 18.35 -9.98
CA GLU A 44 15.69 16.95 -10.34
C GLU A 44 16.26 16.02 -9.26
N ALA A 45 17.42 16.37 -8.72
CA ALA A 45 18.01 15.60 -7.63
C ALA A 45 17.12 15.62 -6.37
N ALA A 46 16.53 16.76 -6.02
CA ALA A 46 15.61 16.88 -4.89
C ALA A 46 14.30 16.09 -5.12
N LEU A 47 13.72 16.18 -6.31
CA LEU A 47 12.53 15.45 -6.69
C LEU A 47 12.78 13.95 -6.72
N THR A 48 13.89 13.51 -7.30
CA THR A 48 14.30 12.09 -7.31
C THR A 48 14.49 11.58 -5.89
N ASN A 49 15.11 12.36 -5.01
CA ASN A 49 15.27 12.01 -3.61
C ASN A 49 13.92 11.89 -2.89
N MET A 50 12.94 12.75 -3.19
CA MET A 50 11.58 12.64 -2.65
C MET A 50 10.94 11.30 -3.04
N TYR A 51 10.98 10.92 -4.32
CA TYR A 51 10.46 9.63 -4.78
C TYR A 51 11.22 8.45 -4.18
N ALA A 52 12.55 8.51 -4.14
CA ALA A 52 13.37 7.46 -3.55
C ALA A 52 13.05 7.24 -2.08
N ASN A 53 12.85 8.32 -1.30
CA ASN A 53 12.46 8.23 0.11
C ASN A 53 11.03 7.70 0.28
N TYR A 54 10.09 8.06 -0.58
CA TYR A 54 8.76 7.47 -0.58
C TYR A 54 8.81 5.96 -0.84
N ILE A 55 9.46 5.54 -1.91
CA ILE A 55 9.55 4.11 -2.29
C ILE A 55 10.29 3.31 -1.21
N THR A 56 11.39 3.85 -0.68
CA THR A 56 12.23 3.16 0.30
C THR A 56 11.53 3.05 1.66
N ASN A 57 10.88 4.11 2.10
CA ASN A 57 10.31 4.17 3.45
C ASN A 57 8.85 3.71 3.48
N VAL A 58 8.00 4.21 2.61
CA VAL A 58 6.57 3.85 2.59
C VAL A 58 6.31 2.59 1.80
N GLY A 59 6.95 2.41 0.67
CA GLY A 59 6.87 1.22 -0.17
C GLY A 59 7.47 -0.05 0.45
N GLY A 60 8.19 0.05 1.57
CA GLY A 60 8.66 -1.11 2.32
C GLY A 60 9.91 -1.78 1.76
N THR A 61 10.79 -1.05 1.09
CA THR A 61 12.03 -1.62 0.52
C THR A 61 13.19 -1.66 1.51
N GLU A 62 13.17 -0.86 2.57
CA GLU A 62 14.09 -0.96 3.70
C GLU A 62 13.45 -1.68 4.88
N GLY A 63 13.71 -2.95 4.95
CA GLY A 63 13.14 -3.81 5.97
C GLY A 63 12.14 -4.80 5.37
N ILE A 64 11.75 -5.73 6.18
CA ILE A 64 10.95 -6.89 5.81
C ILE A 64 9.49 -6.49 5.60
N ASP A 65 9.11 -5.31 6.07
CA ASP A 65 7.74 -4.95 6.33
C ASP A 65 7.29 -3.79 5.44
N ASN A 66 6.15 -3.94 4.82
CA ASN A 66 5.36 -2.83 4.34
C ASN A 66 4.30 -2.52 5.43
N PRO A 67 4.55 -1.56 6.35
CA PRO A 67 3.68 -1.36 7.51
C PRO A 67 2.25 -1.04 7.14
N GLU A 68 2.02 -0.19 6.15
CA GLU A 68 0.68 0.19 5.68
C GLU A 68 -0.11 -1.05 5.23
N GLN A 69 0.48 -1.89 4.37
CA GLN A 69 -0.18 -3.08 3.85
C GLN A 69 -0.50 -4.08 4.95
N VAL A 70 0.42 -4.23 5.90
CA VAL A 70 0.23 -5.10 7.07
C VAL A 70 -0.89 -4.58 7.96
N ILE A 71 -0.84 -3.31 8.36
CA ILE A 71 -1.81 -2.70 9.26
C ILE A 71 -3.21 -2.76 8.67
N LEU A 72 -3.37 -2.27 7.45
CA LEU A 72 -4.70 -2.10 6.84
C LEU A 72 -5.33 -3.41 6.41
N ASN A 73 -4.54 -4.38 5.92
CA ASN A 73 -5.06 -5.68 5.53
C ASN A 73 -5.37 -6.57 6.73
N TYR A 74 -4.49 -6.61 7.75
CA TYR A 74 -4.73 -7.42 8.94
C TYR A 74 -5.80 -6.85 9.88
N SER A 75 -6.09 -5.56 9.79
CA SER A 75 -7.22 -4.97 10.52
C SER A 75 -8.58 -5.23 9.84
N ALA A 76 -8.60 -5.78 8.62
CA ALA A 76 -9.83 -6.05 7.87
C ALA A 76 -10.52 -7.35 8.33
N ASP A 77 -11.79 -7.51 7.96
CA ASP A 77 -12.61 -8.69 8.25
C ASP A 77 -12.43 -9.85 7.26
N ASP A 78 -11.64 -9.64 6.21
CA ASP A 78 -11.48 -10.58 5.07
C ASP A 78 -10.04 -11.06 4.85
N VAL A 79 -9.14 -10.79 5.80
CA VAL A 79 -7.76 -11.30 5.83
C VAL A 79 -7.38 -11.69 7.24
N TRP A 80 -6.68 -12.82 7.39
CA TRP A 80 -6.13 -13.24 8.68
C TRP A 80 -4.62 -13.18 8.71
N ALA A 81 -4.08 -12.81 9.86
CA ALA A 81 -2.67 -12.94 10.14
C ALA A 81 -2.34 -14.42 10.41
N ALA A 82 -1.50 -14.99 9.57
CA ALA A 82 -1.09 -16.38 9.61
C ALA A 82 0.44 -16.52 9.81
N GLY A 83 0.99 -17.70 9.61
CA GLY A 83 2.41 -17.97 9.74
C GLY A 83 2.72 -19.39 10.20
N GLY A 84 3.87 -19.60 10.83
CA GLY A 84 4.30 -20.90 11.34
C GLY A 84 3.65 -21.26 12.68
N ASN A 85 3.34 -20.30 13.52
CA ASN A 85 2.74 -20.49 14.85
C ASN A 85 2.17 -19.16 15.39
N SER A 86 1.62 -19.19 16.60
CA SER A 86 1.00 -18.01 17.25
C SER A 86 2.00 -16.89 17.58
N GLU A 87 3.29 -17.18 17.63
CA GLU A 87 4.33 -16.20 17.96
C GLU A 87 4.94 -15.54 16.71
N ASP A 88 4.64 -16.08 15.52
CA ASP A 88 5.13 -15.50 14.29
C ASP A 88 4.55 -14.11 14.05
N HIS A 89 5.45 -13.16 13.76
CA HIS A 89 5.08 -11.79 13.40
C HIS A 89 4.13 -11.11 14.39
N GLN A 90 4.33 -11.28 15.68
CA GLN A 90 3.47 -10.73 16.74
C GLN A 90 3.09 -9.25 16.55
N PRO A 91 4.00 -8.33 16.17
CA PRO A 91 3.61 -6.95 15.89
C PRO A 91 2.54 -6.81 14.81
N PHE A 92 2.57 -7.68 13.78
CA PHE A 92 1.60 -7.69 12.68
C PHE A 92 0.28 -8.34 13.10
N ARG A 93 0.39 -9.53 13.68
CA ARG A 93 -0.77 -10.29 14.18
C ARG A 93 -1.63 -9.47 15.15
N SER A 94 -1.01 -8.61 15.95
CA SER A 94 -1.72 -7.77 16.91
C SER A 94 -2.77 -6.85 16.28
N PHE A 95 -2.63 -6.48 15.00
CA PHE A 95 -3.67 -5.72 14.28
C PHE A 95 -4.89 -6.59 13.98
N CYS A 96 -4.68 -7.81 13.49
CA CYS A 96 -5.77 -8.78 13.27
C CYS A 96 -6.50 -9.13 14.57
N GLU A 97 -5.77 -9.19 15.68
CA GLU A 97 -6.31 -9.55 17.00
C GLU A 97 -6.83 -8.34 17.81
N PHE A 98 -6.74 -7.12 17.28
CA PHE A 98 -7.03 -5.86 18.01
C PHE A 98 -6.33 -5.80 19.39
N ARG A 99 -5.06 -6.20 19.43
CA ARG A 99 -4.25 -6.25 20.66
C ARG A 99 -3.04 -5.32 20.63
N TYR A 100 -2.95 -4.48 19.60
CA TYR A 100 -1.90 -3.46 19.50
C TYR A 100 -2.15 -2.27 20.43
N ASP A 101 -1.09 -1.56 20.73
CA ASP A 101 -1.08 -0.33 21.51
C ASP A 101 0.02 0.63 20.99
N HIS A 102 0.25 1.71 21.70
CA HIS A 102 1.26 2.74 21.40
C HIS A 102 2.69 2.19 21.24
N ALA A 103 3.01 1.04 21.84
CA ALA A 103 4.35 0.45 21.82
C ALA A 103 4.59 -0.46 20.60
N ASN A 104 3.58 -0.68 19.77
CA ASN A 104 3.71 -1.52 18.57
C ASN A 104 4.76 -0.96 17.60
N THR A 105 5.74 -1.78 17.25
CA THR A 105 6.88 -1.36 16.41
C THR A 105 6.51 -1.09 14.97
N THR A 106 5.52 -1.81 14.42
CA THR A 106 5.02 -1.60 13.05
C THR A 106 4.33 -0.25 12.94
N LEU A 107 3.51 0.09 13.93
CA LEU A 107 2.85 1.39 14.04
C LEU A 107 3.87 2.55 14.07
N LYS A 108 4.93 2.40 14.88
CA LYS A 108 6.01 3.38 14.95
C LYS A 108 6.69 3.57 13.60
N GLN A 109 7.03 2.47 12.94
CA GLN A 109 7.70 2.51 11.65
C GLN A 109 6.85 3.22 10.59
N GLU A 110 5.56 2.90 10.50
CA GLU A 110 4.66 3.53 9.55
C GLU A 110 4.58 5.05 9.77
N TYR A 111 4.26 5.48 10.98
CA TYR A 111 4.13 6.90 11.30
C TYR A 111 5.39 7.69 10.94
N GLN A 112 6.56 7.20 11.37
CA GLN A 112 7.83 7.87 11.11
C GLN A 112 8.16 7.93 9.62
N ARG A 113 7.89 6.87 8.87
CA ARG A 113 8.16 6.80 7.43
C ARG A 113 7.29 7.75 6.63
N TYR A 114 6.02 7.91 6.99
CA TYR A 114 5.14 8.89 6.35
C TYR A 114 5.66 10.32 6.55
N TYR A 115 5.97 10.70 7.77
CA TYR A 115 6.46 12.06 8.03
C TYR A 115 7.85 12.33 7.45
N TYR A 116 8.68 11.30 7.36
CA TYR A 116 9.96 11.42 6.67
C TYR A 116 9.79 11.66 5.16
N ALA A 117 8.86 10.97 4.52
CA ALA A 117 8.55 11.22 3.12
C ALA A 117 7.90 12.61 2.90
N ILE A 118 7.02 13.04 3.82
CA ILE A 118 6.45 14.40 3.82
C ILE A 118 7.55 15.48 3.93
N TYR A 119 8.56 15.26 4.77
CA TYR A 119 9.69 16.16 4.90
C TYR A 119 10.41 16.38 3.56
N HIS A 120 10.66 15.32 2.78
CA HIS A 120 11.29 15.44 1.47
C HIS A 120 10.40 16.15 0.44
N ALA A 121 9.08 15.95 0.49
CA ALA A 121 8.15 16.74 -0.33
C ALA A 121 8.19 18.24 0.06
N ASN A 122 8.25 18.53 1.36
CA ASN A 122 8.39 19.90 1.85
C ASN A 122 9.71 20.56 1.43
N LEU A 123 10.81 19.81 1.35
CA LEU A 123 12.08 20.34 0.83
C LEU A 123 11.94 20.83 -0.62
N VAL A 124 11.26 20.07 -1.49
CA VAL A 124 11.00 20.50 -2.87
C VAL A 124 10.15 21.77 -2.89
N ILE A 125 9.02 21.77 -2.19
CA ILE A 125 8.09 22.91 -2.20
C ILE A 125 8.74 24.16 -1.63
N SER A 126 9.38 24.06 -0.47
CA SER A 126 9.96 25.20 0.24
C SER A 126 11.15 25.84 -0.49
N ASN A 127 11.89 25.08 -1.30
CA ASN A 127 13.07 25.62 -1.99
C ASN A 127 12.77 26.15 -3.40
N PHE A 128 11.68 25.70 -4.02
CA PHE A 128 11.29 26.12 -5.36
C PHE A 128 10.00 26.95 -5.41
N THR A 129 9.52 27.39 -4.24
CA THR A 129 8.43 28.38 -4.08
C THR A 129 8.74 29.31 -2.91
N ASN A 130 7.92 30.38 -2.73
CA ASN A 130 7.97 31.22 -1.53
C ASN A 130 7.15 30.65 -0.36
N GLU A 131 6.68 29.41 -0.46
CA GLU A 131 5.98 28.70 0.63
C GLU A 131 6.98 28.06 1.59
N ASN A 132 7.88 28.86 2.09
CA ASN A 132 8.84 28.51 3.11
C ASN A 132 8.59 29.33 4.36
N ARG A 133 9.26 28.99 5.45
CA ARG A 133 9.10 29.65 6.76
C ARG A 133 9.20 31.19 6.72
N ASN A 134 10.06 31.70 5.84
CA ASN A 134 10.39 33.14 5.78
C ASN A 134 9.70 33.85 4.61
N GLY A 135 8.91 33.18 3.80
CA GLY A 135 8.32 33.73 2.57
C GLY A 135 9.37 34.16 1.55
N THR A 136 10.56 33.56 1.58
CA THR A 136 11.69 33.93 0.72
C THR A 136 11.45 33.41 -0.70
N GLU A 137 11.70 34.26 -1.69
CA GLU A 137 11.59 33.84 -3.09
C GLU A 137 12.58 32.73 -3.45
N PRO A 138 12.20 31.79 -4.30
CA PRO A 138 13.06 30.68 -4.73
C PRO A 138 14.25 31.22 -5.54
N LYS A 139 15.41 30.58 -5.40
CA LYS A 139 16.62 30.94 -6.16
C LYS A 139 16.51 30.64 -7.64
N HIS A 140 15.69 29.68 -7.99
CA HIS A 140 15.49 29.25 -9.38
C HIS A 140 14.01 28.92 -9.63
N THR A 141 13.51 29.33 -10.80
CA THR A 141 12.15 29.05 -11.25
C THR A 141 12.16 28.74 -12.74
N SER A 142 11.61 27.61 -13.11
CA SER A 142 11.48 27.13 -14.49
C SER A 142 10.17 26.37 -14.71
N ALA A 143 9.94 25.87 -15.89
CA ALA A 143 8.83 24.93 -16.13
C ALA A 143 9.05 23.63 -15.35
N TYR A 144 10.29 23.15 -15.26
CA TYR A 144 10.62 21.93 -14.53
C TYR A 144 10.40 22.07 -13.02
N THR A 145 10.83 23.18 -12.40
CA THR A 145 10.59 23.40 -10.97
C THR A 145 9.10 23.51 -10.65
N LYS A 146 8.29 24.10 -11.53
CA LYS A 146 6.82 24.15 -11.35
C LYS A 146 6.21 22.75 -11.38
N GLN A 147 6.66 21.90 -12.29
CA GLN A 147 6.25 20.50 -12.34
C GLN A 147 6.66 19.78 -11.05
N ALA A 148 7.92 19.88 -10.63
CA ALA A 148 8.43 19.25 -9.43
C ALA A 148 7.65 19.65 -8.17
N VAL A 149 7.32 20.93 -8.03
CA VAL A 149 6.49 21.44 -6.94
C VAL A 149 5.07 20.86 -7.00
N ALA A 150 4.47 20.78 -8.19
CA ALA A 150 3.14 20.21 -8.33
C ALA A 150 3.13 18.71 -7.93
N GLU A 151 4.12 17.94 -8.36
CA GLU A 151 4.28 16.53 -7.96
C GLU A 151 4.50 16.39 -6.45
N ALA A 152 5.36 17.25 -5.85
CA ALA A 152 5.61 17.23 -4.40
C ALA A 152 4.36 17.58 -3.58
N ARG A 153 3.50 18.47 -4.08
CA ARG A 153 2.20 18.77 -3.45
C ARG A 153 1.28 17.56 -3.43
N VAL A 154 1.20 16.84 -4.54
CA VAL A 154 0.37 15.63 -4.63
C VAL A 154 0.91 14.54 -3.70
N MET A 155 2.23 14.33 -3.66
CA MET A 155 2.87 13.38 -2.72
C MET A 155 2.53 13.75 -1.27
N ARG A 156 2.74 15.00 -0.89
CA ARG A 156 2.44 15.49 0.45
C ARG A 156 0.96 15.35 0.82
N ALA A 157 0.07 15.67 -0.12
CA ALA A 157 -1.37 15.55 0.07
C ALA A 157 -1.77 14.08 0.27
N TYR A 158 -1.29 13.16 -0.57
CA TYR A 158 -1.54 11.73 -0.45
C TYR A 158 -1.11 11.18 0.91
N LEU A 159 0.11 11.51 1.35
CA LEU A 159 0.63 11.02 2.63
C LEU A 159 -0.18 11.57 3.83
N HIS A 160 -0.60 12.83 3.80
CA HIS A 160 -1.48 13.39 4.83
C HIS A 160 -2.89 12.77 4.78
N MET A 161 -3.41 12.45 3.58
CA MET A 161 -4.66 11.69 3.47
C MET A 161 -4.52 10.35 4.20
N MET A 162 -3.49 9.56 3.90
CA MET A 162 -3.29 8.26 4.53
C MET A 162 -3.13 8.37 6.06
N LEU A 163 -2.39 9.37 6.54
CA LEU A 163 -2.29 9.67 7.97
C LEU A 163 -3.66 10.02 8.57
N ALA A 164 -4.47 10.84 7.89
CA ALA A 164 -5.80 11.21 8.38
C ALA A 164 -6.74 10.01 8.44
N LEU A 165 -6.68 9.11 7.44
CA LEU A 165 -7.52 7.92 7.41
C LEU A 165 -7.17 6.93 8.53
N GLN A 166 -5.91 6.89 8.96
CA GLN A 166 -5.42 5.97 9.97
C GLN A 166 -5.38 6.56 11.38
N TYR A 167 -5.01 7.85 11.54
CA TYR A 167 -4.82 8.51 12.85
C TYR A 167 -5.89 9.57 13.16
N ASN A 168 -6.87 9.77 12.29
CA ASN A 168 -7.94 10.77 12.38
C ASN A 168 -7.43 12.22 12.22
N CYS A 169 -6.81 12.79 13.23
CA CYS A 169 -6.37 14.20 13.25
C CYS A 169 -4.85 14.34 13.45
N PRO A 170 -4.03 13.82 12.52
CA PRO A 170 -2.58 13.98 12.57
C PRO A 170 -2.19 15.46 12.37
N PRO A 171 -1.00 15.87 12.81
CA PRO A 171 -0.45 17.17 12.47
C PRO A 171 -0.33 17.39 10.96
N ILE A 172 -0.70 18.57 10.48
CA ILE A 172 -0.45 18.97 9.11
C ILE A 172 0.96 19.59 9.05
N MET A 173 1.88 18.91 8.35
CA MET A 173 3.24 19.37 8.13
C MET A 173 3.33 20.02 6.75
N ASP A 174 2.99 21.28 6.67
CA ASP A 174 2.85 22.04 5.42
C ASP A 174 4.14 22.72 4.92
N ARG A 175 5.21 22.67 5.72
CA ARG A 175 6.53 23.24 5.44
C ARG A 175 7.64 22.44 6.12
N VAL A 176 8.88 22.87 5.93
CA VAL A 176 10.01 22.38 6.73
C VAL A 176 9.95 23.04 8.11
N TYR A 177 9.85 22.22 9.16
CA TYR A 177 9.81 22.65 10.56
C TYR A 177 11.21 22.65 11.16
N ASP A 178 11.47 23.52 12.13
CA ASP A 178 12.69 23.49 12.93
C ASP A 178 12.62 22.35 13.97
N ALA A 179 13.77 21.93 14.44
CA ALA A 179 13.86 20.78 15.37
C ALA A 179 13.19 21.03 16.75
N ASP A 180 12.98 22.29 17.13
CA ASP A 180 12.33 22.70 18.36
C ASP A 180 10.84 23.03 18.20
N GLU A 181 10.32 23.02 16.98
CA GLU A 181 8.88 23.20 16.72
C GLU A 181 8.14 21.89 17.00
N LEU A 182 7.15 21.95 17.88
CA LEU A 182 6.31 20.82 18.24
C LEU A 182 4.91 20.99 17.63
N PRO A 183 4.63 20.37 16.49
CA PRO A 183 3.33 20.48 15.82
C PRO A 183 2.21 19.88 16.69
N VAL A 184 1.02 20.44 16.55
CA VAL A 184 -0.19 19.98 17.24
C VAL A 184 -1.08 19.16 16.31
N ASN A 185 -1.97 18.38 16.88
CA ASN A 185 -3.03 17.73 16.11
C ASN A 185 -3.82 18.74 15.27
N ALA A 186 -4.24 18.34 14.09
CA ALA A 186 -5.30 19.05 13.40
C ALA A 186 -6.59 19.04 14.23
N GLU A 187 -7.45 20.04 14.07
CA GLU A 187 -8.70 20.15 14.83
C GLU A 187 -9.65 18.96 14.59
N SER A 188 -9.59 18.37 13.39
CA SER A 188 -10.39 17.21 13.02
C SER A 188 -9.85 16.54 11.77
N GLN A 189 -10.26 15.29 11.50
CA GLN A 189 -10.01 14.62 10.23
C GLN A 189 -10.47 15.45 9.03
N LYS A 190 -11.64 16.10 9.16
CA LYS A 190 -12.18 16.97 8.13
C LYS A 190 -11.22 18.08 7.72
N VAL A 191 -10.58 18.73 8.68
CA VAL A 191 -9.60 19.81 8.41
C VAL A 191 -8.42 19.28 7.59
N VAL A 192 -7.92 18.09 7.91
CA VAL A 192 -6.84 17.47 7.14
C VAL A 192 -7.29 17.12 5.73
N LEU A 193 -8.47 16.52 5.58
CA LEU A 193 -9.00 16.11 4.28
C LEU A 193 -9.37 17.31 3.40
N ASP A 194 -9.91 18.39 3.96
CA ASP A 194 -10.14 19.65 3.24
C ASP A 194 -8.81 20.24 2.72
N TRP A 195 -7.78 20.22 3.58
CA TRP A 195 -6.43 20.67 3.20
C TRP A 195 -5.84 19.80 2.08
N VAL A 196 -6.00 18.47 2.16
CA VAL A 196 -5.57 17.52 1.11
C VAL A 196 -6.22 17.84 -0.23
N ILE A 197 -7.54 18.05 -0.24
CA ILE A 197 -8.29 18.39 -1.46
C ILE A 197 -7.77 19.70 -2.04
N ALA A 198 -7.54 20.73 -1.20
CA ALA A 198 -7.02 22.01 -1.63
C ALA A 198 -5.59 21.91 -2.21
N GLN A 199 -4.72 21.07 -1.64
CA GLN A 199 -3.38 20.83 -2.19
C GLN A 199 -3.42 20.14 -3.56
N CYS A 200 -4.30 19.15 -3.73
CA CYS A 200 -4.52 18.51 -5.03
C CYS A 200 -5.09 19.50 -6.06
N GLU A 201 -6.06 20.32 -5.68
CA GLU A 201 -6.64 21.33 -6.56
C GLU A 201 -5.62 22.37 -6.99
N GLN A 202 -4.76 22.83 -6.07
CA GLN A 202 -3.67 23.75 -6.39
C GLN A 202 -2.67 23.12 -7.38
N ALA A 203 -2.32 21.85 -7.19
CA ALA A 203 -1.43 21.14 -8.09
C ALA A 203 -2.05 20.97 -9.49
N ILE A 204 -3.33 20.57 -9.57
CA ILE A 204 -4.07 20.42 -10.83
C ILE A 204 -4.20 21.77 -11.56
N SER A 205 -4.61 22.83 -10.84
CA SER A 205 -4.83 24.17 -11.38
C SER A 205 -3.54 24.84 -11.87
N SER A 206 -2.37 24.39 -11.38
CA SER A 206 -1.08 24.88 -11.87
C SER A 206 -0.84 24.56 -13.36
N GLY A 207 -1.50 23.53 -13.90
CA GLY A 207 -1.29 23.02 -15.25
C GLY A 207 0.11 22.43 -15.47
N SER A 208 0.84 22.11 -14.39
CA SER A 208 2.23 21.65 -14.46
C SER A 208 2.40 20.14 -14.17
N LEU A 209 1.34 19.45 -13.71
CA LEU A 209 1.41 18.02 -13.45
C LEU A 209 1.60 17.21 -14.75
N PRO A 210 2.38 16.13 -14.71
CA PRO A 210 2.39 15.16 -15.80
C PRO A 210 0.98 14.61 -16.04
N GLU A 211 0.62 14.43 -17.31
CA GLU A 211 -0.65 13.83 -17.71
C GLU A 211 -0.38 12.53 -18.47
N ARG A 212 -1.15 11.49 -18.17
CA ARG A 212 -1.13 10.26 -18.95
C ARG A 212 -1.66 10.54 -20.37
N GLN A 213 -0.99 10.00 -21.38
CA GLN A 213 -1.32 10.20 -22.79
C GLN A 213 -2.07 9.00 -23.37
N GLY A 214 -3.18 8.65 -22.73
CA GLY A 214 -4.02 7.52 -23.12
C GLY A 214 -3.62 6.19 -22.46
N VAL A 215 -4.43 5.17 -22.72
CA VAL A 215 -4.37 3.85 -22.07
C VAL A 215 -3.06 3.08 -22.28
N ASN A 216 -2.29 3.43 -23.32
CA ASN A 216 -1.04 2.75 -23.68
C ASN A 216 0.22 3.43 -23.11
N ASP A 217 0.07 4.54 -22.40
CA ASP A 217 1.19 5.27 -21.80
C ASP A 217 1.61 4.59 -20.49
N LYS A 218 2.59 3.69 -20.59
CA LYS A 218 3.08 2.91 -19.45
C LYS A 218 3.96 3.72 -18.50
N ASP A 219 4.63 4.76 -18.98
CA ASP A 219 5.61 5.53 -18.21
C ASP A 219 4.93 6.53 -17.26
N ALA A 220 3.69 6.92 -17.55
CA ALA A 220 2.94 7.88 -16.75
C ALA A 220 2.59 7.39 -15.35
N THR A 221 2.64 6.07 -15.10
CA THR A 221 2.22 5.47 -13.83
C THR A 221 3.19 5.69 -12.69
N ALA A 222 4.46 5.91 -12.99
CA ALA A 222 5.53 6.02 -11.99
C ALA A 222 5.63 7.40 -11.31
N ARG A 223 4.84 8.38 -11.75
CA ARG A 223 4.92 9.77 -11.26
C ARG A 223 3.59 10.26 -10.69
N MET A 224 3.67 11.29 -9.82
CA MET A 224 2.52 12.02 -9.31
C MET A 224 1.85 12.79 -10.46
N SER A 225 0.93 12.13 -11.15
CA SER A 225 0.23 12.67 -12.32
C SER A 225 -1.03 13.45 -11.92
N LYS A 226 -1.61 14.17 -12.89
CA LYS A 226 -2.92 14.81 -12.75
C LYS A 226 -4.01 13.79 -12.39
N GLY A 227 -3.99 12.61 -13.03
CA GLY A 227 -4.94 11.55 -12.71
C GLY A 227 -4.80 11.04 -11.27
N PHE A 228 -3.58 10.93 -10.76
CA PHE A 228 -3.39 10.57 -9.35
C PHE A 228 -3.84 11.69 -8.39
N ALA A 229 -3.60 12.95 -8.73
CA ALA A 229 -4.11 14.09 -7.95
C ALA A 229 -5.65 14.10 -7.91
N GLN A 230 -6.31 13.81 -9.03
CA GLN A 230 -7.78 13.66 -9.10
C GLN A 230 -8.27 12.49 -8.26
N PHE A 231 -7.58 11.35 -8.30
CA PHE A 231 -7.89 10.19 -7.47
C PHE A 231 -7.77 10.51 -5.97
N VAL A 232 -6.67 11.13 -5.55
CA VAL A 232 -6.44 11.52 -4.13
C VAL A 232 -7.52 12.50 -3.66
N ALA A 233 -7.81 13.55 -4.45
CA ALA A 233 -8.86 14.52 -4.10
C ALA A 233 -10.23 13.86 -4.00
N GLY A 234 -10.57 12.98 -4.95
CA GLY A 234 -11.84 12.25 -4.96
C GLY A 234 -11.98 11.29 -3.79
N LYS A 235 -10.92 10.51 -3.49
CA LYS A 235 -10.89 9.60 -2.33
C LYS A 235 -10.99 10.38 -1.02
N ALA A 236 -10.22 11.46 -0.86
CA ALA A 236 -10.30 12.33 0.32
C ALA A 236 -11.72 12.89 0.52
N ALA A 237 -12.37 13.33 -0.56
CA ALA A 237 -13.75 13.82 -0.52
C ALA A 237 -14.76 12.74 -0.09
N MET A 238 -14.59 11.48 -0.53
CA MET A 238 -15.43 10.36 -0.05
C MET A 238 -15.28 10.15 1.46
N PHE A 239 -14.06 10.20 1.98
CA PHE A 239 -13.79 10.08 3.41
C PHE A 239 -14.25 11.32 4.20
N ASN A 240 -14.30 12.48 3.56
CA ASN A 240 -14.83 13.72 4.12
C ASN A 240 -16.37 13.83 4.05
N ASN A 241 -17.05 12.80 3.61
CA ASN A 241 -18.50 12.78 3.38
C ASN A 241 -18.98 13.89 2.42
N ASP A 242 -18.18 14.17 1.40
CA ASP A 242 -18.49 15.13 0.32
C ASP A 242 -18.57 14.43 -1.05
N PRO A 243 -19.68 13.72 -1.32
CA PRO A 243 -19.84 13.00 -2.57
C PRO A 243 -19.92 13.92 -3.80
N ALA A 244 -20.23 15.19 -3.64
CA ALA A 244 -20.27 16.13 -4.77
C ALA A 244 -18.85 16.44 -5.27
N THR A 245 -17.93 16.74 -4.38
CA THR A 245 -16.51 16.94 -4.70
C THR A 245 -15.88 15.63 -5.21
N ALA A 246 -16.23 14.48 -4.64
CA ALA A 246 -15.77 13.18 -5.12
C ALA A 246 -16.20 12.93 -6.58
N ARG A 247 -17.49 13.17 -6.93
CA ARG A 247 -17.97 13.06 -8.31
C ARG A 247 -17.23 13.96 -9.27
N LYS A 248 -16.88 15.19 -8.85
CA LYS A 248 -16.10 16.10 -9.69
C LYS A 248 -14.76 15.48 -10.08
N TYR A 249 -13.93 15.15 -9.10
CA TYR A 249 -12.56 14.72 -9.38
C TYR A 249 -12.47 13.31 -9.97
N LEU A 250 -13.23 12.35 -9.43
CA LEU A 250 -13.27 11.00 -10.00
C LEU A 250 -13.95 10.97 -11.36
N GLY A 251 -14.99 11.78 -11.54
CA GLY A 251 -15.65 11.95 -12.85
C GLY A 251 -14.73 12.55 -13.90
N ASP A 252 -13.92 13.56 -13.55
CA ASP A 252 -12.92 14.15 -14.44
C ASP A 252 -11.83 13.11 -14.82
N LEU A 253 -11.38 12.29 -13.85
CA LEU A 253 -10.43 11.20 -14.10
C LEU A 253 -11.03 10.16 -15.07
N ILE A 254 -12.27 9.73 -14.86
CA ILE A 254 -12.95 8.76 -15.73
C ILE A 254 -13.19 9.34 -17.11
N ALA A 255 -13.61 10.61 -17.18
CA ALA A 255 -13.91 11.29 -18.45
C ALA A 255 -12.66 11.59 -19.30
N SER A 256 -11.45 11.54 -18.73
CA SER A 256 -10.21 11.72 -19.49
C SER A 256 -10.05 10.65 -20.58
N GLY A 257 -10.51 9.42 -20.32
CA GLY A 257 -10.32 8.29 -21.23
C GLY A 257 -8.89 7.74 -21.25
N ASP A 258 -8.05 8.19 -20.34
CA ASP A 258 -6.62 7.79 -20.25
C ASP A 258 -6.42 6.47 -19.49
N TYR A 259 -7.45 6.00 -18.81
CA TYR A 259 -7.46 4.78 -18.01
C TYR A 259 -8.54 3.82 -18.47
N ALA A 260 -8.30 2.53 -18.30
CA ALA A 260 -9.26 1.48 -18.58
C ALA A 260 -9.01 0.28 -17.66
N LEU A 261 -10.00 -0.59 -17.49
CA LEU A 261 -9.80 -1.89 -16.85
C LEU A 261 -9.03 -2.81 -17.81
N VAL A 262 -8.13 -3.64 -17.29
CA VAL A 262 -7.55 -4.72 -18.09
C VAL A 262 -8.63 -5.74 -18.46
N PRO A 263 -8.47 -6.49 -19.58
CA PRO A 263 -9.44 -7.53 -19.97
C PRO A 263 -9.69 -8.55 -18.87
N THR A 264 -10.86 -9.18 -18.88
CA THR A 264 -11.28 -10.17 -17.88
C THR A 264 -10.23 -11.27 -17.68
N GLU A 265 -9.72 -11.85 -18.76
CA GLU A 265 -8.75 -12.95 -18.75
C GLU A 265 -7.36 -12.49 -18.28
N GLU A 266 -7.11 -11.18 -18.27
CA GLU A 266 -5.87 -10.56 -17.83
C GLU A 266 -5.98 -9.94 -16.43
N TYR A 267 -7.09 -10.15 -15.70
CA TYR A 267 -7.28 -9.59 -14.37
C TYR A 267 -6.08 -9.85 -13.44
N TRP A 268 -5.52 -11.06 -13.48
CA TRP A 268 -4.37 -11.47 -12.68
C TRP A 268 -3.13 -10.61 -12.90
N THR A 269 -2.97 -10.04 -14.10
CA THR A 269 -1.79 -9.22 -14.43
C THR A 269 -1.70 -7.96 -13.56
N ASN A 270 -2.82 -7.50 -13.00
CA ASN A 270 -2.82 -6.35 -12.11
C ASN A 270 -1.86 -6.46 -10.93
N PHE A 271 -1.48 -7.67 -10.54
CA PHE A 271 -0.67 -7.94 -9.35
C PHE A 271 0.74 -8.42 -9.67
N HIS A 272 1.06 -8.57 -10.95
CA HIS A 272 2.28 -9.18 -11.47
C HIS A 272 3.00 -8.26 -12.45
N VAL A 273 4.28 -8.56 -12.73
CA VAL A 273 5.11 -7.80 -13.69
C VAL A 273 4.44 -7.71 -15.07
N ALA A 274 3.65 -8.71 -15.44
CA ALA A 274 2.88 -8.71 -16.69
C ALA A 274 1.93 -7.50 -16.86
N GLY A 275 1.48 -6.92 -15.77
CA GLY A 275 0.57 -5.77 -15.76
C GLY A 275 1.18 -4.48 -15.23
N ASP A 276 2.50 -4.44 -15.01
CA ASP A 276 3.18 -3.21 -14.61
C ASP A 276 3.01 -2.13 -15.68
N GLY A 277 2.64 -0.93 -15.26
CA GLY A 277 2.34 0.20 -16.15
C GLY A 277 1.08 0.04 -17.00
N SER A 278 0.20 -0.94 -16.73
CA SER A 278 -1.01 -1.19 -17.52
C SER A 278 -1.99 -0.01 -17.49
N CYS A 279 -3.00 -0.07 -18.38
CA CYS A 279 -4.05 0.94 -18.48
C CYS A 279 -4.84 1.14 -17.18
N GLU A 280 -4.83 0.17 -16.28
CA GLU A 280 -5.56 0.22 -15.01
C GLU A 280 -4.77 0.93 -13.90
N LYS A 281 -3.46 1.18 -14.07
CA LYS A 281 -2.62 1.81 -13.05
C LYS A 281 -2.76 3.33 -13.06
N ILE A 282 -3.15 3.91 -11.93
CA ILE A 282 -3.18 5.37 -11.74
C ILE A 282 -1.85 5.85 -11.15
N PHE A 283 -1.35 5.14 -10.13
CA PHE A 283 -0.03 5.38 -9.57
C PHE A 283 0.61 4.07 -9.13
N GLU A 284 1.81 3.85 -9.63
CA GLU A 284 2.56 2.61 -9.43
C GLU A 284 4.06 2.91 -9.50
N PRO A 285 4.72 3.17 -8.36
CA PRO A 285 6.17 3.35 -8.32
C PRO A 285 6.91 2.13 -8.84
N ASN A 286 7.87 2.38 -9.74
CA ASN A 286 8.62 1.31 -10.37
C ASN A 286 9.65 0.70 -9.42
N VAL A 287 9.75 -0.62 -9.45
CA VAL A 287 10.83 -1.40 -8.83
C VAL A 287 11.91 -1.66 -9.86
N ILE A 288 13.17 -1.41 -9.50
CA ILE A 288 14.29 -1.67 -10.41
C ILE A 288 14.65 -3.16 -10.32
N ALA A 289 14.50 -3.83 -11.45
CA ALA A 289 14.84 -5.22 -11.65
C ALA A 289 16.27 -5.45 -12.19
N ASP A 290 17.11 -4.41 -12.23
CA ASP A 290 18.44 -4.48 -12.82
C ASP A 290 19.44 -5.11 -11.85
N GLN A 291 20.00 -6.27 -12.25
CA GLN A 291 20.99 -7.00 -11.46
C GLN A 291 22.28 -6.21 -11.22
N ASP A 292 22.73 -5.40 -12.16
CA ASP A 292 23.97 -4.63 -12.03
C ASP A 292 23.79 -3.45 -11.08
N TYR A 293 22.62 -2.83 -11.12
CA TYR A 293 22.23 -1.81 -10.15
C TYR A 293 22.14 -2.38 -8.73
N LEU A 294 21.51 -3.54 -8.56
CA LEU A 294 21.38 -4.22 -7.27
C LEU A 294 22.74 -4.60 -6.67
N LYS A 295 23.71 -5.02 -7.48
CA LYS A 295 25.09 -5.30 -7.03
C LYS A 295 25.80 -4.09 -6.45
N GLY A 296 25.58 -2.91 -7.03
CA GLY A 296 26.24 -1.66 -6.64
C GLY A 296 25.84 -1.18 -5.22
N PHE A 297 24.67 -1.53 -4.75
CA PHE A 297 24.15 -1.09 -3.46
C PHE A 297 24.36 -2.08 -2.30
N GLY A 298 24.89 -3.27 -2.57
CA GLY A 298 25.11 -4.30 -1.54
C GLY A 298 23.85 -4.70 -0.77
N ALA A 299 22.71 -4.18 -1.17
CA ALA A 299 21.47 -4.27 -0.43
C ALA A 299 20.44 -5.04 -1.24
N PHE A 300 20.36 -6.27 -0.96
CA PHE A 300 19.35 -7.25 -1.33
C PHE A 300 17.88 -6.74 -1.22
N GLN A 301 17.63 -5.64 -0.53
CA GLN A 301 16.31 -5.28 -0.05
C GLN A 301 15.80 -3.91 -0.53
N ARG A 302 16.64 -3.06 -1.13
CA ARG A 302 16.30 -1.63 -1.30
C ARG A 302 15.42 -1.27 -2.49
N THR A 303 15.10 -2.22 -3.37
CA THR A 303 14.44 -1.89 -4.64
C THR A 303 13.27 -2.81 -4.98
N ARG A 304 12.77 -3.61 -4.06
CA ARG A 304 11.69 -4.56 -4.29
C ARG A 304 10.52 -4.38 -3.32
N TRP A 305 9.34 -4.66 -3.81
CA TRP A 305 8.16 -4.70 -2.98
C TRP A 305 8.13 -6.00 -2.15
N MET A 306 8.18 -5.87 -0.83
CA MET A 306 8.34 -7.01 0.09
C MET A 306 7.03 -7.70 0.47
N VAL A 307 5.89 -7.21 0.02
CA VAL A 307 4.56 -7.78 0.32
C VAL A 307 4.47 -9.26 -0.01
N SER A 308 5.07 -9.68 -1.12
CA SER A 308 5.16 -11.10 -1.49
C SER A 308 5.87 -11.95 -0.44
N ASN A 309 6.87 -11.40 0.25
CA ASN A 309 7.57 -12.14 1.30
C ASN A 309 6.67 -12.39 2.49
N VAL A 310 5.90 -11.40 2.89
CA VAL A 310 5.02 -11.49 4.07
C VAL A 310 3.81 -12.37 3.77
N PHE A 311 3.12 -12.12 2.67
CA PHE A 311 1.80 -12.70 2.40
C PHE A 311 1.84 -13.98 1.56
N CYS A 312 2.84 -14.11 0.68
CA CYS A 312 2.95 -15.20 -0.27
C CYS A 312 2.98 -16.57 0.41
N TRP A 313 2.33 -17.53 -0.24
CA TRP A 313 2.22 -18.92 0.21
C TRP A 313 3.56 -19.66 0.23
N ARG A 314 3.66 -20.67 1.09
CA ARG A 314 4.82 -21.59 1.18
C ARG A 314 4.59 -22.86 0.41
N THR A 315 5.24 -22.99 -0.76
CA THR A 315 5.14 -24.20 -1.59
C THR A 315 5.86 -25.40 -0.99
N ASP A 316 6.82 -25.20 -0.09
CA ASP A 316 7.54 -26.27 0.60
C ASP A 316 6.67 -27.06 1.58
N ALA A 317 5.49 -26.57 1.92
CA ALA A 317 4.50 -27.32 2.70
C ALA A 317 3.78 -28.40 1.89
N LEU A 318 3.90 -28.40 0.56
CA LEU A 318 3.22 -29.33 -0.33
C LEU A 318 4.06 -30.58 -0.63
N ALA A 319 3.43 -31.75 -0.67
CA ALA A 319 4.05 -33.00 -1.07
C ALA A 319 3.84 -33.24 -2.56
N GLY A 320 4.89 -33.72 -3.21
CA GLY A 320 4.86 -34.07 -4.63
C GLY A 320 4.86 -32.86 -5.56
N VAL A 321 4.86 -31.64 -5.03
CA VAL A 321 5.00 -30.42 -5.81
C VAL A 321 6.47 -30.13 -6.02
N PRO A 322 6.93 -29.96 -7.29
CA PRO A 322 8.29 -29.53 -7.54
C PRO A 322 8.59 -28.21 -6.84
N SER A 323 9.76 -28.10 -6.26
CA SER A 323 10.22 -26.85 -5.65
C SER A 323 10.64 -25.87 -6.73
N PRO A 324 10.41 -24.66 -6.54
CA PRO A 324 9.13 -23.95 -6.54
C PRO A 324 8.81 -23.40 -7.92
N GLN A 325 7.58 -23.49 -8.35
CA GLN A 325 7.12 -22.67 -9.49
C GLN A 325 7.12 -21.17 -9.16
N SER A 326 7.02 -20.83 -7.88
CA SER A 326 7.42 -19.53 -7.41
C SER A 326 8.89 -19.64 -7.01
N GLY A 327 9.77 -18.97 -7.68
CA GLY A 327 11.18 -18.88 -7.30
C GLY A 327 11.35 -18.28 -5.90
N PHE A 328 10.28 -17.84 -5.30
CA PHE A 328 10.22 -17.20 -4.01
C PHE A 328 9.25 -17.93 -3.07
N GLN A 329 9.76 -18.35 -1.93
CA GLN A 329 8.94 -18.85 -0.83
C GLN A 329 8.63 -17.71 0.12
N GLY A 330 7.37 -17.32 0.20
CA GLY A 330 6.90 -16.36 1.21
C GLY A 330 6.91 -16.96 2.62
N TRP A 331 6.50 -16.13 3.57
CA TRP A 331 6.40 -16.54 4.99
C TRP A 331 5.01 -17.01 5.37
N ASN A 332 4.08 -16.99 4.41
CA ASN A 332 2.71 -17.46 4.59
C ASN A 332 1.95 -16.66 5.66
N GLY A 333 2.17 -15.35 5.69
CA GLY A 333 1.57 -14.49 6.70
C GLY A 333 0.13 -14.10 6.39
N GLY A 334 -0.31 -14.16 5.13
CA GLY A 334 -1.67 -13.82 4.71
C GLY A 334 -2.54 -15.06 4.54
N ALA A 335 -3.63 -15.18 5.27
CA ALA A 335 -4.60 -16.25 5.12
C ALA A 335 -5.95 -15.74 4.65
N VAL A 336 -6.65 -16.57 3.89
CA VAL A 336 -8.01 -16.31 3.39
C VAL A 336 -9.01 -16.88 4.40
N PRO A 337 -9.85 -16.05 5.03
CA PRO A 337 -10.91 -16.53 5.90
C PRO A 337 -11.87 -17.43 5.13
N LYS A 338 -12.29 -18.54 5.75
CA LYS A 338 -13.15 -19.53 5.11
C LYS A 338 -14.49 -18.95 4.69
N SER A 339 -15.14 -18.20 5.58
CA SER A 339 -16.43 -17.56 5.28
C SER A 339 -16.33 -16.57 4.13
N PHE A 340 -15.26 -15.78 4.08
CA PHE A 340 -15.00 -14.87 2.97
C PHE A 340 -14.75 -15.63 1.66
N ALA A 341 -13.89 -16.65 1.68
CA ALA A 341 -13.62 -17.46 0.50
C ALA A 341 -14.88 -18.14 -0.05
N GLU A 342 -15.71 -18.72 0.82
CA GLU A 342 -16.98 -19.34 0.44
C GLU A 342 -17.97 -18.32 -0.13
N LYS A 343 -18.05 -17.13 0.46
CA LYS A 343 -18.85 -16.01 -0.05
C LYS A 343 -18.37 -15.58 -1.44
N PHE A 344 -17.06 -15.42 -1.63
CA PHE A 344 -16.48 -15.03 -2.91
C PHE A 344 -16.69 -16.11 -3.97
N LEU A 345 -16.50 -17.39 -3.64
CA LEU A 345 -16.80 -18.49 -4.54
C LEU A 345 -18.28 -18.56 -4.93
N ALA A 346 -19.19 -18.35 -3.98
CA ALA A 346 -20.63 -18.31 -4.26
C ALA A 346 -21.02 -17.15 -5.19
N HIS A 347 -20.28 -16.04 -5.15
CA HIS A 347 -20.49 -14.88 -6.00
C HIS A 347 -19.82 -15.06 -7.36
N ASP A 348 -18.53 -15.32 -7.39
CA ASP A 348 -17.70 -15.29 -8.59
C ASP A 348 -17.50 -16.67 -9.25
N GLY A 349 -17.70 -17.76 -8.52
CA GLY A 349 -17.40 -19.11 -9.03
C GLY A 349 -15.94 -19.26 -9.45
N ASP A 350 -15.73 -19.71 -10.68
CA ASP A 350 -14.42 -19.92 -11.31
C ASP A 350 -13.96 -18.71 -12.14
N SER A 351 -14.43 -17.51 -11.81
CA SER A 351 -14.07 -16.30 -12.55
C SER A 351 -12.56 -16.06 -12.56
N PRO A 352 -12.02 -15.42 -13.60
CA PRO A 352 -10.62 -15.00 -13.64
C PRO A 352 -10.23 -14.15 -12.46
N ARG A 353 -11.13 -13.27 -11.97
CA ARG A 353 -10.90 -12.46 -10.78
C ARG A 353 -10.67 -13.30 -9.54
N ARG A 354 -11.58 -14.24 -9.23
CA ARG A 354 -11.46 -15.08 -8.04
C ARG A 354 -10.19 -15.94 -8.12
N ARG A 355 -9.91 -16.54 -9.27
CA ARG A 355 -8.70 -17.35 -9.49
C ARG A 355 -7.41 -16.56 -9.35
N ALA A 356 -7.42 -15.27 -9.66
CA ALA A 356 -6.27 -14.39 -9.44
C ALA A 356 -6.09 -13.99 -7.97
N CYS A 357 -7.12 -14.10 -7.14
CA CYS A 357 -7.09 -13.74 -5.73
C CYS A 357 -6.64 -14.90 -4.84
N PHE A 358 -7.30 -16.03 -4.94
CA PHE A 358 -6.97 -17.24 -4.18
C PHE A 358 -7.39 -18.50 -4.93
N LEU A 359 -6.76 -19.62 -4.58
CA LEU A 359 -7.10 -20.96 -5.08
C LEU A 359 -7.71 -21.82 -3.98
N THR A 360 -8.60 -22.71 -4.37
CA THR A 360 -9.06 -23.81 -3.52
C THR A 360 -7.97 -24.89 -3.39
N GLU A 361 -8.10 -25.78 -2.40
CA GLU A 361 -7.18 -26.92 -2.26
C GLU A 361 -7.13 -27.79 -3.52
N ASP A 362 -8.28 -28.04 -4.14
CA ASP A 362 -8.35 -28.84 -5.37
C ASP A 362 -7.61 -28.17 -6.54
N GLU A 363 -7.84 -26.88 -6.75
CA GLU A 363 -7.12 -26.12 -7.79
C GLU A 363 -5.62 -26.12 -7.53
N TRP A 364 -5.21 -25.86 -6.30
CA TRP A 364 -3.82 -25.80 -5.92
C TRP A 364 -3.09 -27.14 -6.08
N LEU A 365 -3.69 -28.21 -5.62
CA LEU A 365 -3.05 -29.52 -5.60
C LEU A 365 -3.18 -30.29 -6.92
N TYR A 366 -4.24 -30.08 -7.68
CA TYR A 366 -4.60 -30.98 -8.76
C TYR A 366 -4.76 -30.31 -10.13
N GLU A 367 -5.14 -29.05 -10.18
CA GLU A 367 -5.38 -28.33 -11.43
C GLU A 367 -4.17 -27.52 -11.91
N MET A 368 -3.25 -27.19 -11.00
CA MET A 368 -2.02 -26.49 -11.35
C MET A 368 -1.13 -27.31 -12.28
N ASP A 369 -0.58 -26.65 -13.30
CA ASP A 369 0.43 -27.19 -14.20
C ASP A 369 1.85 -27.01 -13.62
N TRP A 370 2.15 -27.78 -12.58
CA TRP A 370 3.47 -27.76 -11.95
C TRP A 370 4.58 -28.16 -12.93
N ASP A 371 5.80 -27.67 -12.72
CA ASP A 371 6.93 -27.85 -13.65
C ASP A 371 7.43 -29.29 -13.84
N ALA A 372 6.91 -30.27 -13.13
CA ALA A 372 7.23 -31.68 -13.36
C ALA A 372 6.17 -32.33 -14.26
N SER A 373 6.58 -32.81 -15.43
CA SER A 373 5.68 -33.48 -16.38
C SER A 373 4.96 -34.68 -15.77
N GLU A 374 5.65 -35.47 -14.95
CA GLU A 374 5.10 -36.57 -14.19
C GLU A 374 4.01 -36.16 -13.18
N PHE A 375 4.10 -34.91 -12.66
CA PHE A 375 3.14 -34.39 -11.72
C PHE A 375 1.85 -33.92 -12.39
N ASN A 376 1.93 -33.54 -13.66
CA ASN A 376 0.79 -33.04 -14.43
C ASN A 376 0.00 -34.17 -15.11
N ASN A 377 0.57 -35.39 -15.16
CA ASN A 377 -0.08 -36.55 -15.80
C ASN A 377 -1.24 -37.10 -14.98
N GLY A 378 -2.25 -37.63 -15.68
CA GLY A 378 -3.39 -38.27 -15.09
C GLY A 378 -4.65 -37.42 -15.01
N THR A 379 -5.78 -38.06 -14.80
CA THR A 379 -7.06 -37.39 -14.56
C THR A 379 -7.10 -36.75 -13.17
N LEU A 380 -8.02 -35.82 -12.94
CA LEU A 380 -8.25 -35.24 -11.62
C LEU A 380 -8.47 -36.33 -10.55
N GLU A 381 -9.24 -37.36 -10.86
CA GLU A 381 -9.50 -38.48 -9.95
C GLU A 381 -8.23 -39.28 -9.63
N GLN A 382 -7.37 -39.50 -10.62
CA GLN A 382 -6.08 -40.16 -10.40
C GLN A 382 -5.16 -39.28 -9.54
N LYS A 383 -5.13 -37.99 -9.79
CA LYS A 383 -4.35 -37.05 -9.01
C LYS A 383 -4.84 -36.99 -7.55
N LYS A 384 -6.16 -36.99 -7.33
CA LYS A 384 -6.75 -36.99 -5.97
C LYS A 384 -6.50 -38.33 -5.24
N ALA A 385 -6.36 -39.41 -5.96
CA ALA A 385 -6.07 -40.73 -5.39
C ALA A 385 -4.57 -40.95 -5.07
N ASP A 386 -3.67 -40.09 -5.59
CA ASP A 386 -2.24 -40.23 -5.36
C ASP A 386 -1.89 -39.91 -3.89
N PRO A 387 -1.41 -40.90 -3.12
CA PRO A 387 -1.05 -40.70 -1.72
C PRO A 387 0.17 -39.82 -1.52
N ASN A 388 0.91 -39.50 -2.59
CA ASN A 388 2.07 -38.63 -2.55
C ASN A 388 1.73 -37.15 -2.74
N ARG A 389 0.48 -36.84 -3.06
CA ARG A 389 -0.01 -35.47 -3.21
C ARG A 389 -0.73 -35.00 -1.96
N GLY A 390 -0.48 -33.79 -1.56
CA GLY A 390 -1.17 -33.17 -0.43
C GLY A 390 -0.27 -32.19 0.33
N ILE A 391 -0.75 -31.76 1.47
CA ILE A 391 0.01 -30.93 2.38
C ILE A 391 0.83 -31.85 3.30
N LYS A 392 2.16 -31.76 3.21
CA LYS A 392 3.08 -32.64 3.93
C LYS A 392 3.53 -32.08 5.29
N SER A 393 3.30 -30.82 5.52
CA SER A 393 3.76 -30.14 6.72
C SER A 393 2.78 -29.07 7.14
N ALA A 394 2.48 -29.01 8.41
CA ALA A 394 1.73 -27.91 9.01
C ALA A 394 2.59 -26.67 9.31
N ASN A 395 3.89 -26.77 9.08
CA ASN A 395 4.77 -25.63 9.24
C ASN A 395 4.36 -24.51 8.26
N GLY A 396 4.05 -23.34 8.79
CA GLY A 396 3.54 -22.24 8.00
C GLY A 396 2.03 -22.29 7.70
N MET A 397 1.27 -23.19 8.35
CA MET A 397 -0.18 -23.35 8.13
C MET A 397 -1.03 -22.81 9.29
N PHE A 398 -0.42 -22.14 10.24
CA PHE A 398 -1.13 -21.59 11.39
C PHE A 398 -2.17 -20.55 10.94
N SER A 399 -3.39 -20.66 11.42
CA SER A 399 -4.56 -19.82 11.07
C SER A 399 -5.02 -19.91 9.60
N HIS A 400 -4.60 -20.90 8.83
CA HIS A 400 -5.09 -21.10 7.47
C HIS A 400 -6.32 -21.98 7.41
N ALA A 401 -7.23 -21.64 6.49
CA ALA A 401 -8.23 -22.54 5.92
C ALA A 401 -7.68 -23.18 4.63
N LYS A 402 -8.51 -24.03 3.96
CA LYS A 402 -8.13 -24.69 2.70
C LYS A 402 -8.30 -23.80 1.47
N PHE A 403 -7.94 -22.53 1.62
CA PHE A 403 -7.93 -21.52 0.58
C PHE A 403 -6.57 -20.82 0.61
N PHE A 404 -5.94 -20.71 -0.55
CA PHE A 404 -4.55 -20.31 -0.67
C PHE A 404 -4.45 -18.97 -1.34
N GLU A 405 -3.98 -17.98 -0.61
CA GLU A 405 -3.70 -16.65 -1.14
C GLU A 405 -2.76 -16.77 -2.34
N TRP A 406 -3.09 -16.10 -3.43
CA TRP A 406 -2.40 -16.23 -4.69
C TRP A 406 -1.99 -14.87 -5.29
N LYS A 407 -2.71 -13.84 -4.90
CA LYS A 407 -2.60 -12.48 -5.43
C LYS A 407 -1.19 -11.89 -5.33
N HIS A 408 -0.47 -12.23 -4.26
CA HIS A 408 0.88 -11.72 -3.99
C HIS A 408 1.98 -12.73 -4.36
N MET A 409 1.63 -13.83 -5.02
CA MET A 409 2.59 -14.85 -5.40
C MET A 409 3.59 -14.30 -6.42
N CYS A 410 4.87 -14.62 -6.24
CA CYS A 410 5.92 -14.26 -7.21
C CYS A 410 6.14 -15.43 -8.18
N PHE A 411 5.83 -15.23 -9.46
CA PHE A 411 5.90 -16.29 -10.46
C PHE A 411 7.29 -16.42 -11.08
N THR A 412 7.82 -17.66 -11.10
CA THR A 412 8.94 -18.06 -11.97
C THR A 412 8.47 -18.60 -13.31
N LYS A 413 7.20 -18.95 -13.39
CA LYS A 413 6.47 -19.34 -14.58
C LYS A 413 5.01 -18.95 -14.38
N VAL A 414 4.42 -18.31 -15.39
CA VAL A 414 3.00 -17.95 -15.34
C VAL A 414 2.15 -19.22 -15.38
N PRO A 415 1.25 -19.46 -14.42
CA PRO A 415 0.42 -20.68 -14.38
C PRO A 415 -0.66 -20.68 -15.46
N LYS A 416 -0.93 -21.87 -16.06
CA LYS A 416 -2.02 -22.02 -17.03
C LYS A 416 -3.40 -21.73 -16.47
N ILE A 417 -3.63 -21.99 -15.19
CA ILE A 417 -4.90 -21.66 -14.52
C ILE A 417 -5.25 -20.18 -14.59
N LEU A 418 -4.25 -19.29 -14.77
CA LEU A 418 -4.42 -17.84 -14.92
C LEU A 418 -4.40 -17.41 -16.40
N ALA A 419 -3.45 -17.90 -17.18
CA ALA A 419 -3.15 -17.37 -18.52
C ALA A 419 -3.55 -18.33 -19.67
N GLY A 420 -4.07 -19.52 -19.37
CA GLY A 420 -4.39 -20.54 -20.36
C GLY A 420 -3.16 -20.93 -21.20
N ASP A 421 -3.34 -21.07 -22.51
CA ASP A 421 -2.23 -21.39 -23.43
C ASP A 421 -1.33 -20.18 -23.77
N LYS A 422 -1.59 -19.00 -23.18
CA LYS A 422 -0.80 -17.78 -23.42
C LYS A 422 0.35 -17.60 -22.43
N VAL A 423 0.65 -18.57 -21.61
CA VAL A 423 1.64 -18.49 -20.52
C VAL A 423 3.00 -17.95 -20.97
N ASP A 424 3.47 -18.35 -22.14
CA ASP A 424 4.78 -17.94 -22.69
C ASP A 424 4.77 -16.51 -23.28
N GLN A 425 3.62 -15.84 -23.32
CA GLN A 425 3.49 -14.48 -23.82
C GLN A 425 3.70 -13.42 -22.75
N TYR A 426 3.69 -13.82 -21.47
CA TYR A 426 3.80 -12.90 -20.35
C TYR A 426 5.17 -12.98 -19.68
N PRO A 427 5.71 -11.86 -19.20
CA PRO A 427 6.91 -11.86 -18.37
C PRO A 427 6.63 -12.52 -17.02
N ILE A 428 7.68 -13.04 -16.42
CA ILE A 428 7.65 -13.62 -15.06
C ILE A 428 8.00 -12.56 -14.02
N ASP A 429 7.56 -12.76 -12.78
CA ASP A 429 7.81 -11.84 -11.67
C ASP A 429 9.21 -11.98 -11.10
N ASN A 430 9.78 -13.17 -11.24
CA ASN A 430 11.02 -13.51 -10.61
C ASN A 430 12.22 -12.95 -11.36
N ILE A 431 13.06 -12.25 -10.62
CA ILE A 431 14.38 -11.81 -11.07
C ILE A 431 15.42 -12.67 -10.38
N ASP A 432 16.30 -13.34 -11.12
CA ASP A 432 17.42 -14.05 -10.51
C ASP A 432 18.52 -13.06 -10.11
N TYR A 433 18.74 -12.94 -8.80
CA TYR A 433 19.85 -12.16 -8.26
C TYR A 433 20.80 -13.08 -7.48
N LEU A 434 21.98 -13.33 -8.02
CA LEU A 434 23.00 -14.21 -7.41
C LEU A 434 22.46 -15.60 -7.03
N GLY A 435 21.65 -16.20 -7.90
CA GLY A 435 21.04 -17.49 -7.65
C GLY A 435 19.88 -17.49 -6.64
N LYS A 436 19.37 -16.31 -6.32
CA LYS A 436 18.19 -16.15 -5.44
C LYS A 436 17.08 -15.41 -6.17
N PRO A 437 15.89 -15.98 -6.22
CA PRO A 437 14.74 -15.34 -6.82
C PRO A 437 14.33 -14.07 -6.03
N GLN A 438 13.99 -13.02 -6.76
CA GLN A 438 13.53 -11.74 -6.23
C GLN A 438 12.24 -11.34 -6.93
N ASN A 439 11.32 -10.71 -6.22
CA ASN A 439 10.12 -10.15 -6.82
C ASN A 439 10.44 -8.83 -7.54
N GLY A 440 10.15 -8.77 -8.84
CA GLY A 440 10.32 -7.59 -9.68
C GLY A 440 9.06 -6.74 -9.86
N THR A 441 7.97 -7.10 -9.19
CA THR A 441 6.67 -6.42 -9.32
C THR A 441 6.72 -5.01 -8.75
N ASN A 442 6.16 -4.05 -9.47
CA ASN A 442 6.02 -2.67 -9.01
C ASN A 442 5.13 -2.54 -7.76
N PHE A 443 5.28 -1.45 -7.04
CA PHE A 443 4.48 -1.16 -5.86
C PHE A 443 3.09 -0.60 -6.24
N LYS A 444 2.01 -1.32 -5.92
CA LYS A 444 0.63 -0.95 -6.31
C LYS A 444 0.04 0.05 -5.31
N VAL A 445 -0.30 1.25 -5.76
CA VAL A 445 -0.86 2.31 -4.91
C VAL A 445 -2.30 2.64 -5.27
N ALA A 446 -2.61 2.83 -6.55
CA ALA A 446 -3.94 3.21 -6.99
C ALA A 446 -4.30 2.57 -8.33
N ARG A 447 -5.47 1.96 -8.39
CA ARG A 447 -6.03 1.33 -9.59
C ARG A 447 -7.33 2.01 -10.03
N TYR A 448 -7.57 2.01 -11.35
CA TYR A 448 -8.76 2.59 -11.96
C TYR A 448 -10.07 1.93 -11.46
N ALA A 449 -10.04 0.64 -11.14
CA ALA A 449 -11.18 -0.05 -10.53
C ALA A 449 -11.63 0.60 -9.21
N GLU A 450 -10.70 1.03 -8.34
CA GLU A 450 -11.06 1.74 -7.11
C GLU A 450 -11.69 3.11 -7.42
N ALA A 451 -11.18 3.83 -8.42
CA ALA A 451 -11.75 5.11 -8.85
C ALA A 451 -13.20 4.94 -9.35
N LEU A 452 -13.47 3.90 -10.14
CA LEU A 452 -14.82 3.56 -10.62
C LEU A 452 -15.78 3.25 -9.47
N LEU A 453 -15.36 2.45 -8.50
CA LEU A 453 -16.20 2.05 -7.36
C LEU A 453 -16.46 3.22 -6.40
N LEU A 454 -15.47 4.07 -6.14
CA LEU A 454 -15.67 5.30 -5.36
C LEU A 454 -16.59 6.29 -6.09
N TYR A 455 -16.47 6.40 -7.42
CA TYR A 455 -17.36 7.22 -8.22
C TYR A 455 -18.79 6.68 -8.21
N ALA A 456 -18.96 5.37 -8.37
CA ALA A 456 -20.26 4.72 -8.29
C ALA A 456 -20.95 5.01 -6.95
N GLU A 457 -20.23 4.83 -5.84
CA GLU A 457 -20.74 5.15 -4.50
C GLU A 457 -21.13 6.63 -4.37
N ALA A 458 -20.29 7.54 -4.87
CA ALA A 458 -20.56 8.99 -4.84
C ALA A 458 -21.79 9.39 -5.64
N CYS A 459 -22.19 8.60 -6.63
CA CYS A 459 -23.36 8.86 -7.49
C CYS A 459 -24.70 8.41 -6.89
N ILE A 460 -24.71 7.59 -5.84
CA ILE A 460 -25.94 7.08 -5.22
C ILE A 460 -26.83 8.25 -4.79
N GLY A 461 -28.09 8.23 -5.24
CA GLY A 461 -29.08 9.26 -4.93
C GLY A 461 -28.81 10.63 -5.55
N SER A 462 -27.92 10.73 -6.54
CA SER A 462 -27.61 11.98 -7.24
C SER A 462 -28.16 11.99 -8.66
N ALA A 463 -28.02 13.13 -9.35
CA ALA A 463 -28.37 13.25 -10.78
C ALA A 463 -27.48 12.38 -11.69
N ASP A 464 -26.33 11.95 -11.22
CA ASP A 464 -25.38 11.14 -11.96
C ASP A 464 -25.51 9.63 -11.67
N GLU A 465 -26.59 9.18 -11.03
CA GLU A 465 -26.79 7.78 -10.62
C GLU A 465 -26.64 6.79 -11.78
N ALA A 466 -27.13 7.15 -12.97
CA ALA A 466 -26.97 6.31 -14.17
C ALA A 466 -25.49 6.15 -14.60
N LYS A 467 -24.67 7.18 -14.41
CA LYS A 467 -23.21 7.10 -14.66
C LYS A 467 -22.52 6.25 -13.59
N GLY A 468 -22.94 6.40 -12.34
CA GLY A 468 -22.45 5.57 -11.24
C GLY A 468 -22.79 4.10 -11.44
N LEU A 469 -24.00 3.77 -11.87
CA LEU A 469 -24.39 2.40 -12.23
C LEU A 469 -23.49 1.84 -13.34
N LYS A 470 -23.23 2.62 -14.38
CA LYS A 470 -22.33 2.20 -15.46
C LYS A 470 -20.91 1.91 -14.96
N ALA A 471 -20.38 2.74 -14.07
CA ALA A 471 -19.07 2.53 -13.47
C ALA A 471 -19.01 1.25 -12.62
N LEU A 472 -20.05 0.96 -11.84
CA LEU A 472 -20.18 -0.31 -11.10
C LEU A 472 -20.25 -1.51 -12.05
N GLN A 473 -21.10 -1.43 -13.08
CA GLN A 473 -21.27 -2.49 -14.08
C GLN A 473 -19.98 -2.80 -14.83
N GLU A 474 -19.18 -1.80 -15.16
CA GLU A 474 -17.89 -1.97 -15.84
C GLU A 474 -16.94 -2.86 -15.01
N VAL A 475 -16.87 -2.66 -13.70
CA VAL A 475 -16.09 -3.50 -12.79
C VAL A 475 -16.68 -4.91 -12.69
N GLN A 476 -18.00 -5.02 -12.54
CA GLN A 476 -18.71 -6.29 -12.44
C GLN A 476 -18.58 -7.14 -13.70
N GLU A 477 -18.74 -6.56 -14.87
CA GLU A 477 -18.56 -7.24 -16.17
C GLU A 477 -17.13 -7.77 -16.31
N ARG A 478 -16.12 -6.93 -15.96
CA ARG A 478 -14.72 -7.31 -16.01
C ARG A 478 -14.37 -8.44 -15.05
N SER A 479 -15.08 -8.62 -13.95
CA SER A 479 -14.82 -9.70 -12.98
C SER A 479 -14.92 -11.11 -13.60
N GLY A 480 -15.73 -11.27 -14.63
CA GLY A 480 -16.05 -12.55 -15.25
C GLY A 480 -17.02 -13.43 -14.44
N SER A 481 -17.63 -12.89 -13.38
CA SER A 481 -18.62 -13.60 -12.55
C SER A 481 -19.96 -13.81 -13.23
N GLY A 482 -20.26 -12.98 -14.23
CA GLY A 482 -21.56 -12.92 -14.89
C GLY A 482 -22.65 -12.24 -14.04
N LYS A 483 -22.31 -11.69 -12.89
CA LYS A 483 -23.24 -10.95 -12.03
C LYS A 483 -23.06 -9.45 -12.26
N VAL A 484 -24.14 -8.82 -12.73
CA VAL A 484 -24.15 -7.39 -13.04
C VAL A 484 -25.41 -6.77 -12.43
N SER A 485 -25.25 -5.70 -11.67
CA SER A 485 -26.34 -5.00 -11.00
C SER A 485 -27.22 -4.27 -12.00
N SER A 486 -28.54 -4.35 -11.82
CA SER A 486 -29.52 -3.63 -12.65
C SER A 486 -29.85 -2.22 -12.13
N LYS A 487 -29.42 -1.89 -10.91
CA LYS A 487 -29.60 -0.60 -10.24
C LYS A 487 -28.38 -0.32 -9.36
N LEU A 488 -28.15 0.95 -9.08
CA LEU A 488 -27.07 1.36 -8.18
C LEU A 488 -27.57 1.34 -6.73
N THR A 489 -26.99 0.47 -5.90
CA THR A 489 -27.25 0.43 -4.47
C THR A 489 -25.95 0.50 -3.69
N PHE A 490 -26.04 0.93 -2.43
CA PHE A 490 -24.87 0.95 -1.54
C PHE A 490 -24.34 -0.47 -1.29
N GLU A 491 -25.25 -1.41 -1.10
CA GLU A 491 -24.94 -2.81 -0.82
C GLU A 491 -24.18 -3.45 -1.99
N ASP A 492 -24.61 -3.19 -3.25
CA ASP A 492 -23.94 -3.71 -4.43
C ASP A 492 -22.51 -3.14 -4.57
N VAL A 493 -22.32 -1.83 -4.30
CA VAL A 493 -21.00 -1.20 -4.34
C VAL A 493 -20.10 -1.72 -3.23
N MET A 494 -20.64 -1.86 -2.02
CA MET A 494 -19.89 -2.37 -0.85
C MET A 494 -19.41 -3.81 -1.08
N GLU A 495 -20.29 -4.65 -1.63
CA GLU A 495 -19.99 -6.06 -1.92
C GLU A 495 -18.97 -6.17 -3.06
N GLU A 496 -19.18 -5.45 -4.17
CA GLU A 496 -18.28 -5.46 -5.30
C GLU A 496 -16.88 -4.97 -4.92
N LYS A 497 -16.81 -3.90 -4.11
CA LYS A 497 -15.53 -3.36 -3.65
C LYS A 497 -14.78 -4.35 -2.76
N GLN A 498 -15.46 -5.16 -1.97
CA GLN A 498 -14.83 -6.20 -1.17
C GLN A 498 -14.13 -7.25 -2.03
N TYR A 499 -14.78 -7.73 -3.11
CA TYR A 499 -14.17 -8.71 -4.00
C TYR A 499 -13.08 -8.11 -4.88
N GLU A 500 -13.37 -6.95 -5.49
CA GLU A 500 -12.46 -6.30 -6.43
C GLU A 500 -11.16 -5.83 -5.77
N MET A 501 -11.28 -5.21 -4.59
CA MET A 501 -10.18 -4.61 -3.86
C MET A 501 -9.68 -5.47 -2.69
N TRP A 502 -10.06 -6.76 -2.68
CA TRP A 502 -9.61 -7.67 -1.62
C TRP A 502 -8.09 -7.66 -1.50
N PHE A 503 -7.60 -7.56 -0.27
CA PHE A 503 -6.19 -7.58 0.09
C PHE A 503 -5.35 -6.43 -0.54
N GLU A 504 -5.98 -5.27 -0.80
CA GLU A 504 -5.34 -4.05 -1.32
C GLU A 504 -5.47 -2.85 -0.36
N SER A 505 -5.48 -3.10 0.95
CA SER A 505 -5.49 -2.08 2.01
C SER A 505 -6.72 -1.15 2.03
N CYS A 506 -7.81 -1.51 1.35
CA CYS A 506 -9.00 -0.68 1.25
C CYS A 506 -10.08 -1.02 2.29
N ARG A 507 -10.28 -2.30 2.56
CA ARG A 507 -11.46 -2.82 3.27
C ARG A 507 -11.64 -2.22 4.67
N PHE A 508 -10.62 -2.22 5.50
CA PHE A 508 -10.69 -1.66 6.86
C PHE A 508 -11.07 -0.19 6.84
N LEU A 509 -10.42 0.60 5.99
CA LEU A 509 -10.68 2.03 5.86
C LEU A 509 -12.12 2.31 5.42
N ASP A 510 -12.64 1.55 4.46
CA ASP A 510 -14.02 1.69 3.99
C ASP A 510 -15.04 1.32 5.07
N LEU A 511 -14.83 0.24 5.82
CA LEU A 511 -15.70 -0.14 6.92
C LEU A 511 -15.80 0.95 8.00
N VAL A 512 -14.65 1.52 8.38
CA VAL A 512 -14.60 2.64 9.32
C VAL A 512 -15.30 3.87 8.76
N ARG A 513 -15.06 4.21 7.49
CA ARG A 513 -15.70 5.32 6.81
C ARG A 513 -17.22 5.15 6.74
N TRP A 514 -17.72 4.02 6.28
CA TRP A 514 -19.14 3.74 6.18
C TRP A 514 -19.84 3.79 7.53
N ASN A 515 -19.17 3.32 8.58
CA ASN A 515 -19.68 3.44 9.93
C ASN A 515 -19.73 4.91 10.41
N ASN A 516 -18.67 5.67 10.19
CA ASN A 516 -18.65 7.10 10.55
C ASN A 516 -19.69 7.93 9.78
N GLN A 517 -20.06 7.50 8.59
CA GLN A 517 -21.10 8.11 7.75
C GLN A 517 -22.52 7.57 8.04
N GLY A 518 -22.66 6.66 9.01
CA GLY A 518 -23.93 6.06 9.39
C GLY A 518 -24.53 5.09 8.36
N LYS A 519 -23.70 4.59 7.42
CA LYS A 519 -24.11 3.58 6.43
C LYS A 519 -24.22 2.18 7.05
N ILE A 520 -23.34 1.88 8.00
CA ILE A 520 -23.39 0.69 8.85
C ILE A 520 -23.34 1.14 10.31
N SER A 521 -24.06 0.44 11.17
CA SER A 521 -24.10 0.75 12.62
C SER A 521 -22.83 0.28 13.33
N ASP A 522 -22.58 0.79 14.54
CA ASP A 522 -21.48 0.31 15.39
C ASP A 522 -21.61 -1.19 15.70
N ALA A 523 -22.85 -1.68 15.86
CA ALA A 523 -23.11 -3.10 16.12
C ALA A 523 -22.80 -3.97 14.90
N GLU A 524 -23.14 -3.52 13.70
CA GLU A 524 -22.80 -4.21 12.45
C GLU A 524 -21.29 -4.23 12.22
N LEU A 525 -20.62 -3.09 12.40
CA LEU A 525 -19.17 -3.01 12.29
C LEU A 525 -18.46 -3.97 13.27
N ALA A 526 -18.84 -3.92 14.54
CA ALA A 526 -18.27 -4.81 15.56
C ALA A 526 -18.54 -6.28 15.24
N LYS A 527 -19.74 -6.60 14.73
CA LYS A 527 -20.10 -7.96 14.35
C LYS A 527 -19.24 -8.51 13.21
N LEU A 528 -18.95 -7.70 12.18
CA LEU A 528 -18.08 -8.12 11.06
C LEU A 528 -16.71 -8.57 11.57
N PHE A 529 -16.07 -7.78 12.43
CA PHE A 529 -14.78 -8.12 13.00
C PHE A 529 -14.84 -9.27 14.00
N ASP A 530 -15.83 -9.27 14.89
CA ASP A 530 -15.98 -10.34 15.88
C ASP A 530 -16.29 -11.70 15.24
N ASP A 531 -17.08 -11.73 14.16
CA ASP A 531 -17.35 -12.95 13.40
C ASP A 531 -16.09 -13.49 12.70
N ALA A 532 -15.30 -12.62 12.07
CA ALA A 532 -14.03 -13.01 11.46
C ALA A 532 -13.04 -13.58 12.50
N HIS A 533 -12.95 -12.96 13.68
CA HIS A 533 -12.11 -13.45 14.76
C HIS A 533 -12.62 -14.77 15.35
N ALA A 534 -13.94 -14.90 15.54
CA ALA A 534 -14.54 -16.15 16.03
C ALA A 534 -14.26 -17.30 15.07
N GLU A 535 -14.29 -17.04 13.77
CA GLU A 535 -13.98 -18.04 12.75
C GLU A 535 -12.54 -18.52 12.87
N VAL A 536 -11.55 -17.62 12.99
CA VAL A 536 -10.13 -17.99 13.16
C VAL A 536 -9.93 -18.97 14.32
N THR A 537 -10.68 -18.80 15.40
CA THR A 537 -10.60 -19.68 16.57
C THR A 537 -11.36 -20.99 16.41
N THR A 538 -12.19 -21.14 15.38
CA THR A 538 -13.08 -22.29 15.18
C THR A 538 -12.80 -23.10 13.92
N VAL A 539 -12.02 -22.59 12.97
CA VAL A 539 -11.66 -23.32 11.75
C VAL A 539 -10.83 -24.56 12.10
N LYS A 540 -11.34 -25.73 11.72
CA LYS A 540 -10.72 -27.04 11.95
C LYS A 540 -10.57 -27.80 10.63
N ASP A 541 -9.96 -27.15 9.64
CA ASP A 541 -9.72 -27.81 8.36
C ASP A 541 -8.62 -28.87 8.51
N LYS A 542 -8.89 -30.05 7.98
CA LYS A 542 -7.94 -31.16 7.94
C LYS A 542 -7.07 -31.03 6.69
N PHE A 543 -5.80 -30.72 6.89
CA PHE A 543 -4.85 -30.59 5.78
C PHE A 543 -4.19 -31.92 5.40
N PHE A 544 -4.29 -32.95 6.26
CA PHE A 544 -3.67 -34.27 6.01
C PHE A 544 -4.73 -35.34 5.81
N LYS A 545 -4.43 -36.31 4.97
CA LYS A 545 -5.27 -37.49 4.84
C LYS A 545 -5.17 -38.32 6.13
N GLU A 546 -6.31 -38.60 6.74
CA GLU A 546 -6.37 -39.42 7.94
C GLU A 546 -5.71 -40.79 7.71
N GLY A 547 -4.75 -41.14 8.57
CA GLY A 547 -4.05 -42.44 8.49
C GLY A 547 -2.87 -42.49 7.54
N ASP A 548 -2.50 -41.40 6.88
CA ASP A 548 -1.31 -41.34 6.03
C ASP A 548 -0.04 -41.08 6.86
N PRO A 549 0.86 -42.07 7.04
CA PRO A 549 2.06 -41.91 7.85
C PRO A 549 3.08 -40.96 7.24
N LYS A 550 2.95 -40.60 5.95
CA LYS A 550 3.86 -39.74 5.22
C LYS A 550 3.59 -38.26 5.50
N PHE A 551 2.33 -37.91 5.74
CA PHE A 551 1.91 -36.53 6.00
C PHE A 551 1.75 -36.24 7.48
N GLY A 552 1.99 -37.21 8.33
CA GLY A 552 1.85 -37.06 9.77
C GLY A 552 0.40 -37.14 10.23
N LYS A 553 0.21 -36.79 11.48
CA LYS A 553 -1.12 -36.74 12.09
C LYS A 553 -1.80 -35.44 11.76
N GLU A 554 -3.13 -35.47 11.79
CA GLU A 554 -3.95 -34.28 11.78
C GLU A 554 -3.36 -33.23 12.71
N HIS A 555 -3.19 -32.02 12.21
CA HIS A 555 -2.57 -30.99 13.00
C HIS A 555 -3.62 -30.41 13.95
N GLU A 556 -3.54 -30.79 15.21
CA GLU A 556 -4.38 -30.26 16.28
C GLU A 556 -4.19 -28.74 16.50
N LEU A 557 -3.28 -28.13 15.76
CA LEU A 557 -2.76 -26.81 16.06
C LEU A 557 -3.61 -25.66 15.62
N TYR A 558 -4.51 -25.89 14.69
CA TYR A 558 -5.09 -24.75 14.04
C TYR A 558 -5.95 -23.93 14.97
N THR A 559 -6.39 -24.52 16.09
CA THR A 559 -7.30 -23.79 16.97
C THR A 559 -7.60 -24.45 18.31
N GLU A 560 -7.10 -25.65 18.56
CA GLU A 560 -7.50 -26.40 19.77
C GLU A 560 -6.83 -25.91 21.04
N LYS A 561 -5.74 -25.19 20.89
CA LYS A 561 -5.18 -24.46 22.01
C LYS A 561 -5.60 -23.03 21.87
N ALA A 562 -6.11 -22.45 22.93
CA ALA A 562 -6.46 -21.06 23.07
C ALA A 562 -5.23 -20.12 22.92
N GLU A 563 -4.42 -20.33 21.89
CA GLU A 563 -3.23 -19.54 21.59
C GLU A 563 -3.57 -18.28 20.80
N ILE A 564 -4.75 -18.26 20.13
CA ILE A 564 -5.28 -17.07 19.50
C ILE A 564 -6.19 -16.38 20.51
N THR A 565 -5.70 -15.27 21.02
CA THR A 565 -6.50 -14.35 21.83
C THR A 565 -6.70 -13.09 21.04
N TYR A 566 -7.95 -12.63 20.97
CA TYR A 566 -8.28 -11.36 20.33
C TYR A 566 -9.14 -10.51 21.27
N ASN A 567 -9.05 -9.21 21.10
CA ASN A 567 -9.98 -8.30 21.74
C ASN A 567 -11.21 -8.12 20.85
N LYS A 568 -12.38 -7.98 21.48
CA LYS A 568 -13.55 -7.56 20.74
C LYS A 568 -13.32 -6.18 20.16
N PHE A 569 -13.83 -5.99 18.94
CA PHE A 569 -13.75 -4.68 18.32
C PHE A 569 -14.45 -3.62 19.18
N SER A 570 -13.83 -2.48 19.31
CA SER A 570 -14.39 -1.30 19.97
C SER A 570 -14.03 -0.05 19.19
N SER A 571 -14.75 1.04 19.41
CA SER A 571 -14.59 2.28 18.65
C SER A 571 -13.16 2.84 18.66
N LYS A 572 -12.36 2.54 19.68
CA LYS A 572 -10.95 2.99 19.73
C LYS A 572 -10.12 2.46 18.57
N TYR A 573 -10.43 1.25 18.06
CA TYR A 573 -9.69 0.61 16.97
C TYR A 573 -10.04 1.15 15.57
N LYS A 574 -11.01 2.07 15.47
CA LYS A 574 -11.27 2.78 14.21
C LYS A 574 -10.07 3.60 13.75
N TYR A 575 -9.24 4.03 14.70
CA TYR A 575 -8.04 4.80 14.42
C TYR A 575 -6.86 4.28 15.24
N LEU A 576 -5.67 4.42 14.68
CA LEU A 576 -4.42 4.04 15.32
C LEU A 576 -4.05 5.04 16.42
N PRO A 577 -3.42 4.60 17.52
CA PRO A 577 -2.83 5.50 18.49
C PRO A 577 -1.53 6.09 17.96
N PHE A 578 -1.15 7.28 18.40
CA PHE A 578 0.19 7.79 18.10
C PHE A 578 1.27 6.94 18.77
N PRO A 579 2.39 6.64 18.08
CA PRO A 579 3.46 5.84 18.66
C PRO A 579 4.02 6.44 19.96
N LEU A 580 4.33 5.59 20.94
CA LEU A 580 4.78 6.03 22.26
C LEU A 580 5.98 6.99 22.21
N ASP A 581 6.98 6.68 21.39
CA ASP A 581 8.17 7.52 21.25
C ASP A 581 7.85 8.90 20.67
N VAL A 582 6.89 8.96 19.75
CA VAL A 582 6.44 10.21 19.13
C VAL A 582 5.71 11.07 20.16
N LYS A 583 4.83 10.49 20.97
CA LYS A 583 4.14 11.17 22.07
C LYS A 583 5.13 11.68 23.14
N ASN A 584 6.12 10.87 23.48
CA ASN A 584 7.15 11.27 24.43
C ASN A 584 8.00 12.43 23.92
N ALA A 585 8.26 12.49 22.60
CA ALA A 585 9.00 13.58 21.97
C ALA A 585 8.14 14.83 21.75
N ASN A 586 6.82 14.67 21.57
CA ASN A 586 5.90 15.78 21.34
C ASN A 586 4.65 15.65 22.24
N PRO A 587 4.66 16.27 23.43
CA PRO A 587 3.55 16.21 24.38
C PRO A 587 2.27 16.93 23.90
N ASN A 588 2.32 17.66 22.79
CA ASN A 588 1.14 18.32 22.19
C ASN A 588 0.24 17.32 21.43
N LEU A 589 0.70 16.08 21.21
CA LEU A 589 -0.08 15.08 20.48
C LEU A 589 -1.04 14.34 21.42
N HIS A 590 -2.28 14.28 21.02
CA HIS A 590 -3.37 13.62 21.74
C HIS A 590 -4.05 12.58 20.87
N ASP A 591 -4.22 11.39 21.42
CA ASP A 591 -4.97 10.32 20.76
C ASP A 591 -6.47 10.59 20.74
N VAL A 592 -7.15 9.90 19.84
CA VAL A 592 -8.61 9.98 19.69
C VAL A 592 -9.28 8.69 20.12
N LEU A 593 -10.59 8.73 20.37
CA LEU A 593 -11.47 7.58 20.55
C LEU A 593 -11.05 6.55 21.61
N GLY A 594 -10.57 7.01 22.78
CA GLY A 594 -10.44 6.12 23.95
C GLY A 594 -9.10 5.38 24.07
N TRP A 595 -8.11 5.75 23.29
CA TRP A 595 -6.75 5.45 23.64
C TRP A 595 -6.34 6.28 24.86
N ALA A 596 -5.58 5.68 25.77
CA ALA A 596 -5.06 6.40 26.94
C ALA A 596 -4.03 7.45 26.48
N ASN A 597 -4.17 8.68 26.94
CA ASN A 597 -3.21 9.76 26.69
C ASN A 597 -2.01 9.67 27.62
#